data_009da95c7bd991b10a17f8547022b4b8
#
_entry.id   009da95c7bd991b10a17f8547022b4b8
#
_cell.length_a   1.000
_cell.length_b   1.000
_cell.length_c   1.000
_cell.angle_alpha   90.00
_cell.angle_beta   90.00
_cell.angle_gamma   90.00
#
_symmetry.space_group_name_H-M   'P 1'
#
loop_
_entity.id
_entity.type
_entity.pdbx_description
1 polymer ?
#
loop_
_entity_poly.entity_id
_entity_poly.type
_entity_poly.pdbx_seq_one_letter_code
_entity_poly.pdbx_strand_id
1 'polypeptide(L)'
;MTTFFWVPFDDSDWNHDVYCRSIPAHGKILPHADGSVGFVGHENVSWNQVQANDTLVLAAHGKKWSTDEVAWRKKDGTIVQWSPTVFAQAIRACLADHYGQQINYRLLACFGANNITPLARSFGSKLAAEMSGVGLRGSLTAYKGATGMDANLGKQIGSSRITCALSVLRHLGTMTGSQPTDDASVVWTL
;
A
#
# COMPACT_ATOMS: atom_id res chain seq x y z
N MET A 1 -4.50 -0.97 18.74
CA MET A 1 -4.33 -0.56 17.34
C MET A 1 -3.00 -1.13 16.86
N THR A 2 -3.05 -2.10 15.97
CA THR A 2 -1.90 -2.82 15.41
C THR A 2 -1.73 -2.40 13.95
N THR A 3 -0.48 -2.41 13.45
CA THR A 3 -0.21 -2.19 12.05
C THR A 3 0.14 -3.51 11.38
N PHE A 4 -0.60 -3.84 10.34
CA PHE A 4 -0.38 -5.01 9.51
C PHE A 4 0.16 -4.59 8.15
N PHE A 5 1.03 -5.43 7.59
CA PHE A 5 1.57 -5.28 6.24
C PHE A 5 1.12 -6.40 5.35
N TRP A 6 0.69 -6.05 4.18
CA TRP A 6 0.35 -6.99 3.15
C TRP A 6 1.03 -6.63 1.83
N VAL A 7 1.84 -7.56 1.34
CA VAL A 7 2.33 -7.62 -0.03
C VAL A 7 1.67 -8.82 -0.65
N PRO A 8 0.78 -8.65 -1.63
CA PRO A 8 0.01 -9.76 -2.18
C PRO A 8 0.83 -10.89 -2.80
N PHE A 9 2.05 -10.61 -3.24
CA PHE A 9 2.92 -11.56 -3.92
C PHE A 9 4.36 -11.47 -3.42
N ASP A 10 5.14 -12.54 -3.61
CA ASP A 10 6.59 -12.56 -3.35
C ASP A 10 7.32 -11.68 -4.37
N ASP A 11 7.36 -10.38 -4.08
CA ASP A 11 7.88 -9.34 -4.96
C ASP A 11 9.39 -9.14 -4.76
N SER A 12 10.15 -8.97 -5.86
CA SER A 12 11.60 -8.82 -5.83
C SER A 12 12.06 -7.49 -5.20
N ASP A 13 11.26 -6.45 -5.29
CA ASP A 13 11.59 -5.11 -4.83
C ASP A 13 11.10 -4.86 -3.39
N TRP A 14 10.02 -5.54 -2.99
CA TRP A 14 9.52 -5.59 -1.63
C TRP A 14 10.15 -6.77 -0.88
N ASN A 15 11.47 -6.73 -0.71
CA ASN A 15 12.21 -7.80 -0.07
C ASN A 15 12.30 -7.64 1.45
N HIS A 16 12.74 -8.70 2.12
CA HIS A 16 12.92 -8.77 3.55
C HIS A 16 13.69 -7.56 4.13
N ASP A 17 14.76 -7.10 3.47
CA ASP A 17 15.58 -6.00 3.98
C ASP A 17 14.85 -4.67 4.00
N VAL A 18 14.04 -4.39 2.98
CA VAL A 18 13.20 -3.20 2.92
C VAL A 18 12.16 -3.23 4.03
N TYR A 19 11.54 -4.40 4.25
CA TYR A 19 10.52 -4.57 5.27
C TYR A 19 11.05 -4.55 6.68
N CYS A 20 12.11 -5.31 6.96
CA CYS A 20 12.71 -5.38 8.30
C CYS A 20 13.19 -4.03 8.81
N ARG A 21 13.64 -3.17 7.90
CA ARG A 21 14.09 -1.81 8.26
C ARG A 21 12.93 -0.83 8.44
N SER A 22 11.77 -1.15 7.91
CA SER A 22 10.65 -0.23 7.76
C SER A 22 9.43 -0.60 8.61
N ILE A 23 9.32 -1.87 9.03
CA ILE A 23 8.26 -2.31 9.94
C ILE A 23 8.67 -1.98 11.37
N PRO A 24 7.85 -1.26 12.16
CA PRO A 24 8.09 -1.08 13.59
C PRO A 24 8.21 -2.44 14.27
N ALA A 25 8.89 -2.47 15.40
CA ALA A 25 9.04 -3.68 16.22
C ALA A 25 7.72 -4.39 16.58
N HIS A 26 6.59 -3.75 16.35
CA HIS A 26 5.23 -4.23 16.62
C HIS A 26 4.35 -4.41 15.36
N GLY A 27 4.91 -4.20 14.17
CA GLY A 27 4.19 -4.47 12.92
C GLY A 27 4.11 -5.97 12.67
N LYS A 28 2.98 -6.42 12.09
CA LYS A 28 2.74 -7.82 11.75
C LYS A 28 2.62 -7.98 10.24
N ILE A 29 3.08 -9.10 9.72
CA ILE A 29 3.06 -9.41 8.29
C ILE A 29 1.94 -10.40 8.03
N LEU A 30 1.11 -10.08 7.04
CA LEU A 30 0.05 -10.97 6.56
C LEU A 30 0.59 -11.87 5.44
N PRO A 31 0.04 -13.08 5.29
CA PRO A 31 0.45 -13.98 4.22
C PRO A 31 0.11 -13.39 2.84
N HIS A 32 0.84 -13.85 1.80
CA HIS A 32 0.53 -13.50 0.42
C HIS A 32 -0.88 -13.94 0.01
N ALA A 33 -1.35 -13.43 -1.11
CA ALA A 33 -2.69 -13.76 -1.63
C ALA A 33 -2.87 -15.25 -1.95
N ASP A 34 -1.78 -15.97 -2.23
CA ASP A 34 -1.76 -17.42 -2.45
C ASP A 34 -1.58 -18.23 -1.15
N GLY A 35 -1.57 -17.56 0.01
CA GLY A 35 -1.36 -18.17 1.32
C GLY A 35 0.08 -18.52 1.65
N SER A 36 1.03 -18.27 0.74
CA SER A 36 2.46 -18.50 1.02
C SER A 36 3.02 -17.50 2.03
N VAL A 37 4.16 -17.85 2.62
CA VAL A 37 4.86 -17.03 3.63
C VAL A 37 5.46 -15.78 2.96
N GLY A 38 5.14 -14.60 3.46
CA GLY A 38 5.58 -13.34 2.89
C GLY A 38 7.09 -13.12 2.97
N PHE A 39 7.74 -13.44 4.12
CA PHE A 39 9.17 -13.19 4.30
C PHE A 39 9.82 -14.26 5.18
N VAL A 40 10.97 -14.75 4.74
CA VAL A 40 11.80 -15.68 5.54
C VAL A 40 12.29 -14.95 6.79
N GLY A 41 12.04 -15.55 7.95
CA GLY A 41 12.49 -15.01 9.24
C GLY A 41 11.50 -14.08 9.94
N HIS A 42 10.31 -13.84 9.37
CA HIS A 42 9.22 -13.13 10.02
C HIS A 42 8.04 -14.06 10.29
N GLU A 43 7.41 -13.85 11.43
CA GLU A 43 6.17 -14.53 11.77
C GLU A 43 5.02 -13.94 10.93
N ASN A 44 4.43 -14.74 10.07
CA ASN A 44 3.18 -14.40 9.41
C ASN A 44 2.01 -14.66 10.34
N VAL A 45 1.13 -13.70 10.42
CA VAL A 45 -0.07 -13.81 11.22
C VAL A 45 -1.30 -14.00 10.35
N SER A 46 -2.33 -14.64 10.90
CA SER A 46 -3.60 -14.80 10.20
C SER A 46 -4.30 -13.45 10.01
N TRP A 47 -5.02 -13.30 8.89
CA TRP A 47 -5.93 -12.18 8.66
C TRP A 47 -7.00 -12.03 9.75
N ASN A 48 -7.35 -13.11 10.45
CA ASN A 48 -8.29 -13.09 11.58
C ASN A 48 -7.78 -12.24 12.77
N GLN A 49 -6.50 -11.87 12.79
CA GLN A 49 -5.95 -10.97 13.80
C GLN A 49 -6.21 -9.49 13.52
N VAL A 50 -6.63 -9.15 12.30
CA VAL A 50 -6.98 -7.77 11.94
C VAL A 50 -8.31 -7.42 12.60
N GLN A 51 -8.30 -6.38 13.40
CA GLN A 51 -9.46 -5.94 14.18
C GLN A 51 -9.86 -4.51 13.81
N ALA A 52 -11.03 -4.09 14.29
CA ALA A 52 -11.50 -2.72 14.09
C ALA A 52 -10.47 -1.69 14.59
N ASN A 53 -10.31 -0.62 13.83
CA ASN A 53 -9.35 0.48 14.03
C ASN A 53 -7.87 0.12 13.85
N ASP A 54 -7.54 -1.11 13.45
CA ASP A 54 -6.18 -1.44 13.06
C ASP A 54 -5.80 -0.74 11.74
N THR A 55 -4.50 -0.66 11.47
CA THR A 55 -3.97 -0.14 10.21
C THR A 55 -3.51 -1.29 9.33
N LEU A 56 -4.02 -1.33 8.09
CA LEU A 56 -3.63 -2.29 7.08
C LEU A 56 -2.88 -1.58 5.95
N VAL A 57 -1.59 -1.82 5.87
CA VAL A 57 -0.71 -1.27 4.83
C VAL A 57 -0.70 -2.21 3.63
N LEU A 58 -1.16 -1.70 2.50
CA LEU A 58 -1.25 -2.40 1.21
C LEU A 58 -0.07 -1.96 0.34
N ALA A 59 0.90 -2.83 0.09
CA ALA A 59 2.09 -2.49 -0.67
C ALA A 59 2.00 -2.97 -2.12
N ALA A 60 2.28 -2.08 -3.06
CA ALA A 60 2.24 -2.35 -4.49
C ALA A 60 3.14 -1.38 -5.26
N HIS A 61 3.46 -1.71 -6.52
CA HIS A 61 4.07 -0.78 -7.45
C HIS A 61 3.01 -0.03 -8.25
N GLY A 62 3.03 1.30 -8.12
CA GLY A 62 2.18 2.17 -8.92
C GLY A 62 2.90 2.64 -10.18
N LYS A 63 2.16 2.93 -11.24
CA LYS A 63 2.67 3.49 -12.51
C LYS A 63 2.40 4.98 -12.60
N LYS A 64 3.40 5.75 -13.03
CA LYS A 64 3.31 7.21 -13.17
C LYS A 64 2.20 7.66 -14.12
N TRP A 65 1.92 6.89 -15.16
CA TRP A 65 0.99 7.25 -16.23
C TRP A 65 -0.23 6.32 -16.31
N SER A 66 -0.47 5.52 -15.28
CA SER A 66 -1.66 4.65 -15.20
C SER A 66 -2.37 4.83 -13.87
N THR A 67 -3.69 4.91 -13.94
CA THR A 67 -4.57 4.90 -12.76
C THR A 67 -5.44 3.64 -12.73
N ASP A 68 -5.19 2.70 -13.64
CA ASP A 68 -6.06 1.54 -13.84
C ASP A 68 -5.54 0.28 -13.20
N GLU A 69 -4.25 0.26 -12.85
CA GLU A 69 -3.62 -0.91 -12.28
C GLU A 69 -2.44 -0.57 -11.35
N VAL A 70 -2.16 -1.46 -10.42
CA VAL A 70 -0.92 -1.60 -9.68
C VAL A 70 -0.28 -2.93 -10.02
N ALA A 71 1.02 -3.09 -9.75
CA ALA A 71 1.76 -4.26 -10.18
C ALA A 71 2.67 -4.80 -9.08
N TRP A 72 3.08 -6.06 -9.25
CA TRP A 72 4.15 -6.72 -8.49
C TRP A 72 5.04 -7.49 -9.46
N ARG A 73 6.34 -7.47 -9.21
CA ARG A 73 7.31 -8.27 -9.94
C ARG A 73 7.75 -9.43 -9.06
N LYS A 74 7.20 -10.60 -9.30
CA LYS A 74 7.57 -11.81 -8.57
C LYS A 74 9.05 -12.16 -8.78
N LYS A 75 9.63 -12.91 -7.85
CA LYS A 75 11.04 -13.35 -7.93
C LYS A 75 11.35 -14.21 -9.16
N ASP A 76 10.36 -14.89 -9.72
CA ASP A 76 10.48 -15.64 -10.99
C ASP A 76 10.44 -14.75 -12.23
N GLY A 77 10.34 -13.42 -12.07
CA GLY A 77 10.24 -12.43 -13.12
C GLY A 77 8.83 -12.17 -13.64
N THR A 78 7.83 -12.92 -13.19
CA THR A 78 6.44 -12.72 -13.59
C THR A 78 5.92 -11.38 -13.06
N ILE A 79 5.24 -10.62 -13.92
CA ILE A 79 4.56 -9.38 -13.53
C ILE A 79 3.08 -9.70 -13.33
N VAL A 80 2.58 -9.43 -12.12
CA VAL A 80 1.16 -9.52 -11.79
C VAL A 80 0.60 -8.11 -11.70
N GLN A 81 -0.57 -7.88 -12.29
CA GLN A 81 -1.22 -6.57 -12.30
C GLN A 81 -2.66 -6.73 -11.81
N TRP A 82 -3.07 -5.84 -10.92
CA TRP A 82 -4.44 -5.80 -10.43
C TRP A 82 -5.09 -4.44 -10.70
N SER A 83 -6.32 -4.51 -11.21
CA SER A 83 -7.21 -3.36 -11.23
C SER A 83 -7.71 -3.04 -9.81
N PRO A 84 -8.30 -1.83 -9.59
CA PRO A 84 -8.94 -1.49 -8.32
C PRO A 84 -9.98 -2.51 -7.86
N THR A 85 -10.78 -3.03 -8.80
CA THR A 85 -11.81 -4.05 -8.53
C THR A 85 -11.21 -5.35 -8.01
N VAL A 86 -10.18 -5.88 -8.69
CA VAL A 86 -9.51 -7.11 -8.28
C VAL A 86 -8.84 -6.93 -6.92
N PHE A 87 -8.23 -5.77 -6.68
CA PHE A 87 -7.56 -5.49 -5.41
C PHE A 87 -8.58 -5.44 -4.25
N ALA A 88 -9.70 -4.73 -4.43
CA ALA A 88 -10.76 -4.65 -3.43
C ALA A 88 -11.36 -6.03 -3.10
N GLN A 89 -11.61 -6.85 -4.11
CA GLN A 89 -12.11 -8.21 -3.95
C GLN A 89 -11.12 -9.10 -3.21
N ALA A 90 -9.82 -9.00 -3.52
CA ALA A 90 -8.79 -9.76 -2.82
C ALA A 90 -8.69 -9.38 -1.34
N ILE A 91 -8.72 -8.08 -1.00
CA ILE A 91 -8.74 -7.63 0.39
C ILE A 91 -9.97 -8.19 1.12
N ARG A 92 -11.15 -8.08 0.51
CA ARG A 92 -12.39 -8.61 1.10
C ARG A 92 -12.32 -10.11 1.33
N ALA A 93 -11.81 -10.87 0.38
CA ALA A 93 -11.65 -12.32 0.49
C ALA A 93 -10.68 -12.70 1.63
N CYS A 94 -9.57 -11.98 1.78
CA CYS A 94 -8.60 -12.21 2.85
C CYS A 94 -9.14 -11.86 4.24
N LEU A 95 -9.95 -10.79 4.35
CA LEU A 95 -10.59 -10.42 5.62
C LEU A 95 -11.75 -11.35 5.98
N ALA A 96 -12.29 -12.11 5.02
CA ALA A 96 -13.40 -13.04 5.23
C ALA A 96 -14.57 -12.39 6.04
N ASP A 97 -14.88 -12.91 7.21
CA ASP A 97 -15.96 -12.40 8.04
C ASP A 97 -15.68 -11.06 8.73
N HIS A 98 -14.41 -10.59 8.66
CA HIS A 98 -13.98 -9.32 9.26
C HIS A 98 -14.10 -8.12 8.32
N TYR A 99 -14.51 -8.30 7.07
CA TYR A 99 -14.50 -7.25 6.04
C TYR A 99 -15.38 -6.02 6.35
N GLY A 100 -16.42 -6.16 7.17
CA GLY A 100 -17.31 -5.07 7.60
C GLY A 100 -16.78 -4.21 8.75
N GLN A 101 -15.60 -4.52 9.29
CA GLN A 101 -15.00 -3.74 10.38
C GLN A 101 -14.38 -2.44 9.87
N GLN A 102 -14.36 -1.41 10.74
CA GLN A 102 -13.70 -0.14 10.48
C GLN A 102 -12.19 -0.33 10.51
N ILE A 103 -11.52 -0.30 9.35
CA ILE A 103 -10.08 -0.49 9.21
C ILE A 103 -9.46 0.73 8.55
N ASN A 104 -8.24 1.10 8.98
CA ASN A 104 -7.48 2.18 8.38
C ASN A 104 -6.54 1.61 7.31
N TYR A 105 -6.97 1.62 6.05
CA TYR A 105 -6.16 1.14 4.93
C TYR A 105 -5.17 2.21 4.50
N ARG A 106 -3.94 1.81 4.18
CA ARG A 106 -2.91 2.68 3.61
C ARG A 106 -2.31 2.04 2.37
N LEU A 107 -2.51 2.65 1.22
CA LEU A 107 -1.95 2.20 -0.05
C LEU A 107 -0.54 2.79 -0.23
N LEU A 108 0.48 1.96 -0.12
CA LEU A 108 1.86 2.28 -0.48
C LEU A 108 2.09 1.90 -1.95
N ALA A 109 1.70 2.79 -2.84
CA ALA A 109 1.96 2.67 -4.27
C ALA A 109 2.37 4.04 -4.81
N CYS A 110 3.42 4.07 -5.63
CA CYS A 110 3.83 5.29 -6.31
C CYS A 110 2.64 5.89 -7.08
N PHE A 111 2.43 7.19 -6.95
CA PHE A 111 1.35 7.92 -7.64
C PHE A 111 -0.08 7.44 -7.31
N GLY A 112 -0.27 6.70 -6.21
CA GLY A 112 -1.55 6.13 -5.82
C GLY A 112 -2.68 7.16 -5.68
N ALA A 113 -2.37 8.40 -5.30
CA ALA A 113 -3.33 9.51 -5.20
C ALA A 113 -3.20 10.54 -6.34
N ASN A 114 -2.39 10.29 -7.37
CA ASN A 114 -2.25 11.21 -8.50
C ASN A 114 -3.37 11.03 -9.53
N ASN A 115 -3.98 12.13 -9.94
CA ASN A 115 -4.78 12.16 -11.15
C ASN A 115 -3.86 12.39 -12.36
N ILE A 116 -4.03 11.62 -13.42
CA ILE A 116 -3.25 11.81 -14.66
C ILE A 116 -3.72 13.07 -15.38
N THR A 117 -5.01 13.35 -15.32
CA THR A 117 -5.64 14.57 -15.84
C THR A 117 -6.63 15.10 -14.80
N PRO A 118 -7.10 16.35 -14.88
CA PRO A 118 -8.11 16.86 -13.97
C PRO A 118 -9.41 16.04 -13.93
N LEU A 119 -9.70 15.29 -15.00
CA LEU A 119 -10.90 14.46 -15.10
C LEU A 119 -10.66 12.98 -14.76
N ALA A 120 -9.41 12.52 -14.78
CA ALA A 120 -9.07 11.12 -14.48
C ALA A 120 -8.90 10.91 -12.97
N ARG A 121 -9.71 10.03 -12.41
CA ARG A 121 -9.58 9.64 -11.00
C ARG A 121 -8.27 8.89 -10.79
N SER A 122 -7.61 9.14 -9.65
CA SER A 122 -6.42 8.37 -9.22
C SER A 122 -6.76 6.89 -8.97
N PHE A 123 -5.74 6.03 -8.99
CA PHE A 123 -5.92 4.62 -8.60
C PHE A 123 -6.55 4.50 -7.20
N GLY A 124 -6.05 5.27 -6.21
CA GLY A 124 -6.58 5.25 -4.84
C GLY A 124 -8.06 5.67 -4.77
N SER A 125 -8.48 6.67 -5.56
CA SER A 125 -9.90 7.06 -5.62
C SER A 125 -10.78 5.97 -6.21
N LYS A 126 -10.32 5.28 -7.26
CA LYS A 126 -11.02 4.12 -7.85
C LYS A 126 -11.07 2.96 -6.87
N LEU A 127 -9.93 2.66 -6.23
CA LEU A 127 -9.84 1.59 -5.23
C LEU A 127 -10.79 1.85 -4.04
N ALA A 128 -10.85 3.09 -3.53
CA ALA A 128 -11.78 3.44 -2.45
C ALA A 128 -13.24 3.19 -2.82
N ALA A 129 -13.63 3.54 -4.06
CA ALA A 129 -14.99 3.29 -4.54
C ALA A 129 -15.29 1.79 -4.63
N GLU A 130 -14.35 0.99 -5.17
CA GLU A 130 -14.49 -0.47 -5.26
C GLU A 130 -14.53 -1.12 -3.87
N MET A 131 -13.65 -0.70 -2.95
CA MET A 131 -13.63 -1.19 -1.57
C MET A 131 -14.95 -0.94 -0.86
N SER A 132 -15.50 0.27 -0.98
CA SER A 132 -16.82 0.60 -0.45
C SER A 132 -17.90 -0.25 -1.11
N GLY A 133 -17.84 -0.46 -2.43
CA GLY A 133 -18.77 -1.28 -3.21
C GLY A 133 -18.81 -2.75 -2.77
N VAL A 134 -17.68 -3.31 -2.36
CA VAL A 134 -17.62 -4.70 -1.85
C VAL A 134 -17.87 -4.79 -0.33
N GLY A 135 -18.24 -3.70 0.32
CA GLY A 135 -18.64 -3.66 1.73
C GLY A 135 -17.51 -3.49 2.72
N LEU A 136 -16.28 -3.18 2.28
CA LEU A 136 -15.21 -2.77 3.18
C LEU A 136 -15.56 -1.43 3.84
N ARG A 137 -15.11 -1.22 5.07
CA ARG A 137 -15.42 -0.03 5.88
C ARG A 137 -14.16 0.58 6.48
N GLY A 138 -14.21 1.89 6.72
CA GLY A 138 -13.12 2.65 7.33
C GLY A 138 -12.60 3.76 6.44
N SER A 139 -11.29 3.85 6.27
CA SER A 139 -10.67 4.88 5.43
C SER A 139 -9.55 4.29 4.56
N LEU A 140 -9.39 4.82 3.36
CA LEU A 140 -8.22 4.55 2.52
C LEU A 140 -7.37 5.81 2.41
N THR A 141 -6.11 5.71 2.78
CA THR A 141 -5.10 6.75 2.56
C THR A 141 -4.17 6.32 1.42
N ALA A 142 -3.96 7.19 0.43
CA ALA A 142 -2.93 7.00 -0.59
C ALA A 142 -2.14 8.29 -0.79
N TYR A 143 -1.03 8.23 -1.54
CA TYR A 143 -0.03 9.29 -1.59
C TYR A 143 0.21 9.76 -3.01
N LYS A 144 0.51 11.07 -3.13
CA LYS A 144 0.91 11.71 -4.39
C LYS A 144 2.40 11.50 -4.64
N GLY A 145 2.77 11.35 -5.90
CA GLY A 145 4.17 11.19 -6.31
C GLY A 145 4.74 9.80 -6.08
N ALA A 146 6.05 9.67 -6.19
CA ALA A 146 6.74 8.43 -5.88
C ALA A 146 6.76 8.21 -4.37
N THR A 147 6.33 7.03 -3.95
CA THR A 147 6.35 6.62 -2.54
C THR A 147 7.49 5.65 -2.31
N GLY A 148 8.20 5.83 -1.21
CA GLY A 148 9.24 4.92 -0.75
C GLY A 148 9.23 4.88 0.77
N MET A 149 9.78 3.82 1.34
CA MET A 149 10.00 3.72 2.77
C MET A 149 11.45 4.13 3.04
N ASP A 150 11.65 5.12 3.90
CA ASP A 150 12.99 5.53 4.31
C ASP A 150 13.51 4.57 5.39
N ALA A 151 14.49 3.75 5.01
CA ALA A 151 15.12 2.78 5.90
C ALA A 151 15.80 3.42 7.13
N ASN A 152 16.19 4.69 7.05
CA ASN A 152 16.86 5.41 8.14
C ASN A 152 15.88 5.98 9.18
N LEU A 153 14.60 6.07 8.86
CA LEU A 153 13.55 6.57 9.74
C LEU A 153 12.70 5.45 10.36
N GLY A 154 13.18 4.21 10.30
CA GLY A 154 12.51 2.95 10.64
C GLY A 154 11.90 2.80 12.02
N LYS A 155 11.58 3.87 12.72
CA LYS A 155 10.90 3.82 14.03
C LYS A 155 9.40 4.13 13.99
N GLN A 156 8.85 4.61 12.87
CA GLN A 156 7.43 4.99 12.84
C GLN A 156 6.81 4.81 11.46
N ILE A 157 6.05 3.75 11.25
CA ILE A 157 5.20 3.59 10.06
C ILE A 157 3.93 4.48 10.12
N GLY A 158 3.75 5.26 11.12
CA GLY A 158 2.77 6.34 11.15
C GLY A 158 3.36 7.69 10.71
N SER A 159 4.69 7.79 10.64
CA SER A 159 5.42 9.02 10.31
C SER A 159 6.67 8.75 9.47
N SER A 160 6.78 7.59 8.81
CA SER A 160 7.84 7.42 7.82
C SER A 160 7.65 8.50 6.76
N ARG A 161 8.65 9.30 6.54
CA ARG A 161 8.71 10.22 5.42
C ARG A 161 8.60 9.40 4.15
N ILE A 162 7.39 9.28 3.65
CA ILE A 162 7.20 8.79 2.29
C ILE A 162 7.85 9.85 1.43
N THR A 163 8.92 9.48 0.78
CA THR A 163 9.58 10.36 -0.16
C THR A 163 8.64 10.59 -1.32
N CYS A 164 7.77 11.60 -1.17
CA CYS A 164 7.02 12.12 -2.29
C CYS A 164 8.04 12.87 -3.15
N ALA A 165 8.76 12.14 -4.00
CA ALA A 165 9.51 12.80 -5.03
C ALA A 165 8.48 13.50 -5.92
N LEU A 166 8.57 14.80 -6.05
CA LEU A 166 8.08 15.52 -7.21
C LEU A 166 8.86 14.98 -8.42
N SER A 167 8.50 13.79 -8.87
CA SER A 167 9.32 12.91 -9.69
C SER A 167 9.56 13.46 -11.09
N VAL A 168 8.71 14.39 -11.53
CA VAL A 168 8.92 15.07 -12.81
C VAL A 168 10.22 15.88 -12.77
N LEU A 169 10.48 16.59 -11.67
CA LEU A 169 11.65 17.45 -11.53
C LEU A 169 12.90 16.69 -11.08
N ARG A 170 12.71 15.56 -10.38
CA ARG A 170 13.84 14.67 -10.05
C ARG A 170 14.43 13.98 -11.28
N HIS A 171 13.60 13.62 -12.25
CA HIS A 171 14.07 13.14 -13.57
C HIS A 171 14.82 14.21 -14.35
N LEU A 172 14.54 15.48 -14.07
CA LEU A 172 15.24 16.63 -14.66
C LEU A 172 16.42 17.14 -13.81
N GLY A 173 16.72 16.46 -12.70
CA GLY A 173 17.86 16.79 -11.83
C GLY A 173 17.68 18.06 -10.98
N THR A 174 16.48 18.62 -10.89
CA THR A 174 16.27 19.96 -10.31
C THR A 174 15.63 20.01 -8.92
N MET A 175 15.20 18.88 -8.32
CA MET A 175 14.63 18.88 -6.97
C MET A 175 15.13 17.73 -6.11
N THR A 176 15.75 18.08 -5.00
CA THR A 176 16.01 17.22 -3.85
C THR A 176 15.05 17.63 -2.75
N GLY A 177 13.99 16.87 -2.51
CA GLY A 177 13.06 17.15 -1.41
C GLY A 177 12.14 15.98 -1.14
N SER A 178 12.05 15.60 0.12
CA SER A 178 10.98 14.75 0.63
C SER A 178 9.95 15.65 1.30
N GLN A 179 8.67 15.48 0.97
CA GLN A 179 7.59 16.12 1.71
C GLN A 179 7.15 15.19 2.86
N PRO A 180 6.70 15.75 3.98
CA PRO A 180 6.02 15.00 5.01
C PRO A 180 4.87 14.17 4.40
N THR A 181 4.66 12.99 4.94
CA THR A 181 3.64 12.05 4.47
C THR A 181 2.24 12.67 4.43
N ASP A 182 1.93 13.50 5.43
CA ASP A 182 0.60 14.08 5.61
C ASP A 182 0.27 15.11 4.52
N ASP A 183 1.26 15.90 4.07
CA ASP A 183 1.06 16.90 3.01
C ASP A 183 0.84 16.28 1.62
N ALA A 184 1.31 15.05 1.44
CA ALA A 184 1.19 14.32 0.18
C ALA A 184 0.05 13.30 0.17
N SER A 185 -0.66 13.12 1.28
CA SER A 185 -1.71 12.14 1.41
C SER A 185 -3.07 12.64 0.94
N VAL A 186 -3.88 11.70 0.49
CA VAL A 186 -5.32 11.89 0.24
C VAL A 186 -6.05 10.76 0.94
N VAL A 187 -7.12 11.09 1.66
CA VAL A 187 -7.92 10.14 2.44
C VAL A 187 -9.32 10.10 1.89
N TRP A 188 -9.84 8.90 1.69
CA TRP A 188 -11.24 8.63 1.32
C TRP A 188 -11.91 7.81 2.44
N THR A 189 -13.16 8.15 2.75
CA THR A 189 -14.02 7.32 3.61
C THR A 189 -14.65 6.21 2.76
N LEU A 190 -14.71 5.00 3.32
CA LEU A 190 -15.27 3.80 2.68
C LEU A 190 -16.70 3.53 3.15
#